data_6d8ab9853bcbd1906aab9a69c8a1788a
#
_entry.id   6d8ab9853bcbd1906aab9a69c8a1788a
#
_cell.length_a   1.000
_cell.length_b   1.000
_cell.length_c   1.000
_cell.angle_alpha   90.00
_cell.angle_beta   90.00
_cell.angle_gamma   90.00
#
_symmetry.space_group_name_H-M   'P 1'
#
loop_
_entity.id
_entity.type
_entity.pdbx_description
1 polymer ?
#
loop_
_entity_poly.entity_id
_entity_poly.type
_entity_poly.pdbx_seq_one_letter_code
_entity_poly.pdbx_strand_id
1 'polypeptide(L)'
;LYKMKKTQLAAVSAILLLAFNLGAENNNSELITVDKTYSASSCLIYNPNIGIIVKDKNISVEADSLKFDDNQAISLNNNVKIDFPGGLLNSSNALIGASKELIEFKENTTLSLEQVLLKGNEGFFNRSNDQIQMEDGSIFLSLKGLNISFKSLEGSLSDQLSIKEAEITSCADPKIGWLIGADDLVLNNKTSRGYARNLTLKLGGASVIKAPYLPFATTSERLSGFLEPSISSSSDGVDFSIPYFAILSAHSDITLGVRNIAERGSGIEINYRYFKAHTKNNIDAFYFNSDKEMQNNFPELKDSRWAFKIQDSLMLNKASGINWGEIVINWGEASDAMVLRDIPGEITAIGMQRDHYLNQNIIISSHFKNLTIDLEHQGFQSL
;
A
#
# COMPACT_ATOMS: atom_id res chain seq x y z
N LEU A 1 5.60 6.35 35.60
CA LEU A 1 4.40 6.42 34.72
C LEU A 1 4.83 7.01 33.36
N TYR A 2 5.38 6.20 32.48
CA TYR A 2 5.70 6.65 31.13
C TYR A 2 4.59 6.18 30.18
N LYS A 3 3.75 7.10 29.73
CA LYS A 3 2.82 6.87 28.62
C LYS A 3 3.66 6.63 27.36
N MET A 4 3.64 5.45 26.80
CA MET A 4 4.07 5.27 25.41
C MET A 4 3.30 6.29 24.56
N LYS A 5 4.04 7.21 23.92
CA LYS A 5 3.44 8.23 23.06
C LYS A 5 2.79 7.51 21.87
N LYS A 6 1.65 8.01 21.42
CA LYS A 6 0.97 7.58 20.17
C LYS A 6 1.89 7.50 18.93
N THR A 7 3.06 8.14 18.98
CA THR A 7 4.11 8.10 17.97
C THR A 7 4.81 6.74 17.85
N GLN A 8 4.85 5.90 18.88
CA GLN A 8 5.47 4.55 18.78
C GLN A 8 4.59 3.56 18.02
N LEU A 9 3.26 3.69 18.15
CA LEU A 9 2.33 2.95 17.29
C LEU A 9 2.43 3.39 15.82
N ALA A 10 2.76 4.67 15.55
CA ALA A 10 2.88 5.19 14.21
C ALA A 10 4.12 4.66 13.46
N ALA A 11 5.23 4.40 14.14
CA ALA A 11 6.44 3.85 13.52
C ALA A 11 6.25 2.40 13.08
N VAL A 12 5.59 1.59 13.91
CA VAL A 12 5.19 0.23 13.54
C VAL A 12 4.15 0.26 12.41
N SER A 13 3.24 1.27 12.41
CA SER A 13 2.27 1.48 11.34
C SER A 13 2.92 1.94 10.03
N ALA A 14 4.06 2.63 10.05
CA ALA A 14 4.75 3.07 8.84
C ALA A 14 5.43 1.89 8.10
N ILE A 15 5.99 0.94 8.83
CA ILE A 15 6.42 -0.34 8.24
C ILE A 15 5.21 -1.10 7.66
N LEU A 16 4.04 -0.98 8.31
CA LEU A 16 2.77 -1.57 7.87
C LEU A 16 2.22 -0.95 6.58
N LEU A 17 2.48 0.33 6.33
CA LEU A 17 1.99 1.03 5.12
C LEU A 17 2.86 0.82 3.88
N LEU A 18 4.10 0.34 4.05
CA LEU A 18 4.94 -0.12 2.95
C LEU A 18 4.38 -1.33 2.21
N ALA A 19 3.60 -2.10 2.91
CA ALA A 19 2.97 -3.25 2.37
C ALA A 19 1.60 -2.88 1.82
N PHE A 20 1.60 -2.36 0.59
CA PHE A 20 0.54 -2.42 -0.40
C PHE A 20 -0.90 -2.47 0.14
N ASN A 21 -1.70 -1.49 -0.21
CA ASN A 21 -3.16 -1.58 -0.17
C ASN A 21 -3.67 -2.63 -1.17
N LEU A 22 -3.33 -3.89 -0.96
CA LEU A 22 -4.06 -4.97 -1.60
C LEU A 22 -5.44 -5.00 -0.93
N GLY A 23 -6.44 -4.57 -1.68
CA GLY A 23 -7.81 -4.44 -1.21
C GLY A 23 -8.28 -5.66 -0.45
N ALA A 24 -8.51 -5.45 0.84
CA ALA A 24 -9.30 -6.35 1.65
C ALA A 24 -10.42 -5.51 2.25
N GLU A 25 -11.58 -5.57 1.61
CA GLU A 25 -12.83 -5.24 2.27
C GLU A 25 -13.03 -6.13 3.49
N ASN A 26 -13.44 -5.49 4.59
CA ASN A 26 -13.91 -6.13 5.80
C ASN A 26 -14.81 -7.32 5.54
N ASN A 27 -14.58 -8.44 6.23
CA ASN A 27 -15.68 -9.20 6.79
C ASN A 27 -15.22 -10.09 7.96
N ASN A 28 -15.89 -9.87 9.08
CA ASN A 28 -16.22 -10.72 10.22
C ASN A 28 -15.46 -12.04 10.40
N SER A 29 -14.88 -12.15 11.60
CA SER A 29 -14.34 -13.35 12.20
C SER A 29 -15.37 -14.50 12.25
N GLU A 30 -15.28 -15.42 11.31
CA GLU A 30 -15.72 -16.80 11.46
C GLU A 30 -14.52 -17.70 11.17
N LEU A 31 -14.28 -18.63 12.10
CA LEU A 31 -13.32 -19.72 11.94
C LEU A 31 -13.74 -20.57 10.75
N ILE A 32 -13.15 -20.35 9.59
CA ILE A 32 -13.32 -21.22 8.45
C ILE A 32 -12.22 -22.27 8.51
N THR A 33 -12.60 -23.50 8.79
CA THR A 33 -11.79 -24.68 8.52
C THR A 33 -11.63 -24.80 7.01
N VAL A 34 -10.43 -24.47 6.51
CA VAL A 34 -10.12 -24.53 5.08
C VAL A 34 -9.93 -25.99 4.68
N ASP A 35 -10.91 -26.52 3.95
CA ASP A 35 -10.78 -27.76 3.21
C ASP A 35 -9.82 -27.57 2.03
N LYS A 36 -8.83 -28.49 1.92
CA LYS A 36 -7.73 -28.38 0.96
C LYS A 36 -8.22 -28.73 -0.46
N THR A 37 -8.58 -27.72 -1.24
CA THR A 37 -8.63 -27.87 -2.70
C THR A 37 -7.52 -27.01 -3.32
N TYR A 38 -6.48 -27.66 -3.83
CA TYR A 38 -5.35 -27.02 -4.48
C TYR A 38 -5.76 -26.44 -5.85
N SER A 39 -5.73 -25.12 -5.96
CA SER A 39 -5.57 -24.42 -7.23
C SER A 39 -4.09 -24.08 -7.43
N ALA A 40 -3.50 -24.42 -8.55
CA ALA A 40 -2.07 -24.45 -8.83
C ALA A 40 -1.39 -23.04 -8.97
N SER A 41 -2.01 -21.97 -8.52
CA SER A 41 -1.49 -20.59 -8.63
C SER A 41 -1.58 -19.76 -7.35
N SER A 42 -1.94 -20.34 -6.22
CA SER A 42 -2.04 -19.59 -4.97
C SER A 42 -0.76 -19.65 -4.18
N CYS A 43 -0.15 -18.50 -3.98
CA CYS A 43 0.89 -18.25 -3.01
C CYS A 43 0.39 -18.69 -1.61
N LEU A 44 1.02 -19.70 -1.01
CA LEU A 44 0.74 -20.09 0.38
C LEU A 44 1.18 -18.94 1.28
N ILE A 45 0.25 -18.37 2.03
CA ILE A 45 0.53 -17.25 2.94
C ILE A 45 1.40 -17.75 4.10
N TYR A 46 2.54 -17.12 4.29
CA TYR A 46 3.38 -17.33 5.47
C TYR A 46 2.68 -16.70 6.69
N ASN A 47 2.37 -17.50 7.70
CA ASN A 47 1.74 -17.03 8.93
C ASN A 47 2.45 -17.63 10.14
N PRO A 48 3.54 -17.00 10.65
CA PRO A 48 4.22 -17.44 11.84
C PRO A 48 3.37 -17.18 13.09
N ASN A 49 3.54 -18.03 14.09
CA ASN A 49 2.91 -17.84 15.39
C ASN A 49 3.54 -16.62 16.09
N ILE A 50 2.78 -15.57 16.29
CA ILE A 50 3.17 -14.42 17.11
C ILE A 50 2.75 -14.78 18.54
N GLY A 51 3.73 -14.94 19.43
CA GLY A 51 3.48 -15.31 20.82
C GLY A 51 2.46 -14.38 21.51
N ILE A 52 1.87 -14.85 22.61
CA ILE A 52 0.91 -14.09 23.41
C ILE A 52 1.64 -12.93 24.08
N ILE A 53 1.28 -11.69 23.76
CA ILE A 53 1.81 -10.48 24.39
C ILE A 53 0.97 -10.17 25.61
N VAL A 54 1.57 -10.25 26.78
CA VAL A 54 0.91 -9.92 28.05
C VAL A 54 0.90 -8.39 28.24
N LYS A 55 -0.26 -7.82 28.49
CA LYS A 55 -0.43 -6.38 28.76
C LYS A 55 -0.09 -6.00 30.22
N ASP A 56 0.87 -6.67 30.82
CA ASP A 56 1.30 -6.30 32.17
C ASP A 56 2.16 -5.01 32.15
N LYS A 57 2.09 -4.23 33.23
CA LYS A 57 2.82 -2.97 33.34
C LYS A 57 4.27 -3.17 33.85
N ASN A 58 4.60 -4.36 34.28
CA ASN A 58 5.90 -4.68 34.83
C ASN A 58 6.82 -5.32 33.79
N ILE A 59 8.11 -5.06 33.89
CA ILE A 59 9.12 -5.77 33.12
C ILE A 59 9.45 -7.02 33.93
N SER A 60 9.31 -8.19 33.31
CA SER A 60 9.80 -9.45 33.87
C SER A 60 10.94 -10.00 33.03
N VAL A 61 11.90 -10.61 33.68
CA VAL A 61 13.11 -11.17 33.06
C VAL A 61 13.28 -12.59 33.58
N GLU A 62 13.35 -13.55 32.66
CA GLU A 62 13.61 -14.95 32.93
C GLU A 62 14.85 -15.38 32.13
N ALA A 63 15.76 -16.14 32.74
CA ALA A 63 16.91 -16.75 32.07
C ALA A 63 17.43 -17.92 32.93
N ASP A 64 18.16 -18.86 32.31
CA ASP A 64 18.76 -19.96 33.07
C ASP A 64 19.88 -19.46 34.00
N SER A 65 20.57 -18.40 33.59
CA SER A 65 21.66 -17.78 34.38
C SER A 65 21.64 -16.28 34.26
N LEU A 66 21.73 -15.60 35.41
CA LEU A 66 21.76 -14.16 35.52
C LEU A 66 23.04 -13.77 36.32
N LYS A 67 23.83 -12.83 35.76
CA LYS A 67 25.02 -12.27 36.40
C LYS A 67 24.95 -10.76 36.38
N PHE A 68 25.26 -10.14 37.53
CA PHE A 68 25.47 -8.71 37.64
C PHE A 68 26.95 -8.41 37.46
N ASP A 69 27.28 -7.42 36.63
CA ASP A 69 28.63 -6.89 36.50
C ASP A 69 28.84 -5.73 37.50
N ASP A 70 30.10 -5.41 37.79
CA ASP A 70 30.50 -4.29 38.68
C ASP A 70 29.92 -2.94 38.22
N ASN A 71 29.62 -2.81 36.91
CA ASN A 71 29.00 -1.65 36.31
C ASN A 71 27.45 -1.68 36.33
N GLN A 72 26.84 -2.57 37.12
CA GLN A 72 25.38 -2.78 37.17
C GLN A 72 24.72 -3.25 35.87
N ALA A 73 25.49 -3.69 34.90
CA ALA A 73 24.93 -4.38 33.73
C ALA A 73 24.50 -5.81 34.12
N ILE A 74 23.50 -6.33 33.43
CA ILE A 74 22.90 -7.63 33.70
C ILE A 74 23.14 -8.53 32.50
N SER A 75 23.96 -9.54 32.64
CA SER A 75 24.15 -10.57 31.64
C SER A 75 23.17 -11.72 31.88
N LEU A 76 22.41 -12.03 30.86
CA LEU A 76 21.40 -13.10 30.82
C LEU A 76 21.88 -14.16 29.84
N ASN A 77 21.94 -15.42 30.27
CA ASN A 77 22.42 -16.50 29.43
C ASN A 77 21.43 -17.66 29.43
N ASN A 78 21.20 -18.18 28.24
CA ASN A 78 20.31 -19.26 27.86
C ASN A 78 18.83 -19.00 28.21
N ASN A 79 17.97 -19.33 27.26
CA ASN A 79 16.52 -19.25 27.40
C ASN A 79 16.05 -17.87 27.92
N VAL A 80 16.67 -16.81 27.44
CA VAL A 80 16.34 -15.44 27.88
C VAL A 80 14.96 -15.07 27.39
N LYS A 81 14.11 -14.64 28.32
CA LYS A 81 12.79 -14.10 28.05
C LYS A 81 12.61 -12.79 28.80
N ILE A 82 12.34 -11.72 28.08
CA ILE A 82 12.09 -10.40 28.63
C ILE A 82 10.70 -9.94 28.21
N ASP A 83 9.77 -9.94 29.14
CA ASP A 83 8.45 -9.36 28.96
C ASP A 83 8.46 -7.88 29.34
N PHE A 84 7.96 -7.03 28.46
CA PHE A 84 7.84 -5.60 28.71
C PHE A 84 6.51 -5.06 28.16
N PRO A 85 6.02 -3.90 28.61
CA PRO A 85 4.76 -3.34 28.13
C PRO A 85 4.72 -3.21 26.61
N GLY A 86 3.89 -4.03 25.94
CA GLY A 86 3.72 -4.02 24.49
C GLY A 86 4.67 -4.92 23.69
N GLY A 87 5.49 -5.76 24.36
CA GLY A 87 6.38 -6.66 23.65
C GLY A 87 6.96 -7.80 24.49
N LEU A 88 7.49 -8.78 23.78
CA LEU A 88 8.19 -9.95 24.32
C LEU A 88 9.47 -10.14 23.51
N LEU A 89 10.61 -10.17 24.21
CA LEU A 89 11.89 -10.53 23.61
C LEU A 89 12.32 -11.92 24.12
N ASN A 90 12.60 -12.83 23.19
CA ASN A 90 13.26 -14.09 23.47
C ASN A 90 14.62 -14.12 22.75
N SER A 91 15.65 -14.60 23.43
CA SER A 91 17.00 -14.70 22.86
C SER A 91 17.76 -15.85 23.54
N SER A 92 18.80 -16.35 22.89
CA SER A 92 19.72 -17.27 23.58
C SER A 92 20.49 -16.52 24.68
N ASN A 93 20.97 -15.31 24.38
CA ASN A 93 21.74 -14.49 25.33
C ASN A 93 21.37 -13.02 25.19
N ALA A 94 21.34 -12.31 26.31
CA ALA A 94 21.12 -10.86 26.31
C ALA A 94 21.96 -10.15 27.35
N LEU A 95 22.30 -8.89 27.07
CA LEU A 95 22.96 -7.99 28.01
C LEU A 95 22.09 -6.73 28.19
N ILE A 96 21.69 -6.48 29.40
CA ILE A 96 20.98 -5.25 29.76
C ILE A 96 22.00 -4.27 30.33
N GLY A 97 22.22 -3.14 29.67
CA GLY A 97 23.15 -2.10 30.13
C GLY A 97 22.76 -1.50 31.47
N ALA A 98 23.72 -0.86 32.15
CA ALA A 98 23.55 -0.27 33.48
C ALA A 98 22.37 0.74 33.56
N SER A 99 22.12 1.50 32.50
CA SER A 99 20.98 2.42 32.40
C SER A 99 19.63 1.71 32.25
N LYS A 100 19.61 0.38 31.97
CA LYS A 100 18.45 -0.44 31.64
C LYS A 100 17.69 0.03 30.39
N GLU A 101 18.30 0.91 29.59
CA GLU A 101 17.75 1.41 28.34
C GLU A 101 18.25 0.61 27.14
N LEU A 102 19.51 0.18 27.16
CA LEU A 102 20.13 -0.62 26.09
C LEU A 102 20.00 -2.10 26.42
N ILE A 103 19.46 -2.85 25.46
CA ILE A 103 19.38 -4.31 25.49
C ILE A 103 20.13 -4.81 24.25
N GLU A 104 21.27 -5.47 24.48
CA GLU A 104 21.98 -6.19 23.44
C GLU A 104 21.54 -7.67 23.46
N PHE A 105 21.44 -8.29 22.30
CA PHE A 105 21.00 -9.69 22.19
C PHE A 105 21.84 -10.44 21.18
N LYS A 106 22.01 -11.73 21.42
CA LYS A 106 22.80 -12.62 20.55
C LYS A 106 22.12 -13.96 20.40
N GLU A 107 22.15 -14.44 19.16
CA GLU A 107 21.68 -15.75 18.74
C GLU A 107 20.16 -15.97 18.91
N ASN A 108 19.52 -16.37 17.84
CA ASN A 108 18.11 -16.77 17.81
C ASN A 108 17.15 -15.79 18.49
N THR A 109 17.33 -14.50 18.25
CA THR A 109 16.52 -13.49 18.89
C THR A 109 15.19 -13.32 18.16
N THR A 110 14.13 -13.26 18.96
CA THR A 110 12.77 -12.97 18.48
C THR A 110 12.18 -11.84 19.33
N LEU A 111 11.81 -10.76 18.68
CA LEU A 111 11.09 -9.65 19.30
C LEU A 111 9.66 -9.63 18.78
N SER A 112 8.71 -9.97 19.63
CA SER A 112 7.28 -9.97 19.33
C SER A 112 6.66 -8.67 19.84
N LEU A 113 6.05 -7.90 18.95
CA LEU A 113 5.23 -6.72 19.22
C LEU A 113 3.80 -7.02 18.77
N GLU A 114 2.81 -6.19 19.12
CA GLU A 114 1.39 -6.48 18.89
C GLU A 114 1.05 -6.94 17.46
N GLN A 115 1.75 -6.41 16.46
CA GLN A 115 1.48 -6.68 15.04
C GLN A 115 2.72 -7.02 14.22
N VAL A 116 3.87 -7.09 14.89
CA VAL A 116 5.18 -7.27 14.25
C VAL A 116 5.97 -8.33 14.99
N LEU A 117 6.53 -9.25 14.23
CA LEU A 117 7.48 -10.23 14.71
C LEU A 117 8.82 -10.00 14.03
N LEU A 118 9.84 -9.60 14.79
CA LEU A 118 11.22 -9.52 14.31
C LEU A 118 11.98 -10.76 14.73
N LYS A 119 12.77 -11.28 13.82
CA LYS A 119 13.73 -12.38 14.09
C LYS A 119 15.08 -11.97 13.56
N GLY A 120 16.14 -12.31 14.28
CA GLY A 120 17.51 -12.05 13.86
C GLY A 120 18.51 -12.71 14.79
N ASN A 121 19.80 -12.61 14.43
CA ASN A 121 20.85 -13.31 15.16
C ASN A 121 21.44 -12.44 16.26
N GLU A 122 21.89 -11.24 15.92
CA GLU A 122 22.50 -10.33 16.87
C GLU A 122 22.09 -8.89 16.62
N GLY A 123 22.17 -8.08 17.66
CA GLY A 123 21.83 -6.67 17.58
C GLY A 123 21.59 -6.05 18.94
N PHE A 124 20.99 -4.86 18.90
CA PHE A 124 20.58 -4.16 20.10
C PHE A 124 19.27 -3.40 19.89
N PHE A 125 18.63 -3.13 20.99
CA PHE A 125 17.48 -2.23 21.07
C PHE A 125 17.70 -1.23 22.21
N ASN A 126 17.62 0.07 21.90
CA ASN A 126 17.70 1.14 22.88
C ASN A 126 16.32 1.75 23.09
N ARG A 127 15.77 1.55 24.29
CA ARG A 127 14.42 1.96 24.66
C ARG A 127 14.23 3.47 24.80
N SER A 128 15.32 4.23 25.07
CA SER A 128 15.21 5.68 25.30
C SER A 128 15.00 6.48 24.02
N ASN A 129 15.55 6.01 22.91
CA ASN A 129 15.53 6.69 21.60
C ASN A 129 15.01 5.83 20.46
N ASP A 130 14.43 4.66 20.79
CA ASP A 130 13.86 3.70 19.85
C ASP A 130 14.86 3.22 18.76
N GLN A 131 16.17 3.31 19.07
CA GLN A 131 17.19 2.80 18.15
C GLN A 131 17.21 1.27 18.18
N ILE A 132 17.29 0.70 16.99
CA ILE A 132 17.42 -0.74 16.77
C ILE A 132 18.51 -1.00 15.76
N GLN A 133 19.28 -2.05 15.99
CA GLN A 133 20.15 -2.69 15.01
C GLN A 133 19.96 -4.20 15.10
N MET A 134 19.89 -4.85 13.96
CA MET A 134 19.75 -6.29 13.87
C MET A 134 20.38 -6.80 12.58
N GLU A 135 21.10 -7.92 12.68
CA GLU A 135 21.76 -8.57 11.55
C GLU A 135 21.07 -9.88 11.19
N ASP A 136 21.12 -10.23 9.89
CA ASP A 136 20.64 -11.49 9.34
C ASP A 136 19.26 -11.88 9.87
N GLY A 137 18.25 -11.09 9.53
CA GLY A 137 16.95 -11.23 10.15
C GLY A 137 15.74 -11.14 9.21
N SER A 138 14.57 -11.14 9.83
CA SER A 138 13.32 -10.92 9.15
C SER A 138 12.31 -10.18 10.02
N ILE A 139 11.42 -9.44 9.36
CA ILE A 139 10.25 -8.77 9.95
C ILE A 139 9.01 -9.43 9.36
N PHE A 140 8.13 -9.92 10.19
CA PHE A 140 6.80 -10.35 9.77
C PHE A 140 5.75 -9.35 10.23
N LEU A 141 4.97 -8.86 9.28
CA LEU A 141 3.87 -7.90 9.48
C LEU A 141 2.53 -8.66 9.45
N SER A 142 1.95 -8.98 10.61
CA SER A 142 0.79 -9.88 10.73
C SER A 142 -0.46 -9.37 10.01
N LEU A 143 -0.76 -8.07 10.10
CA LEU A 143 -1.93 -7.48 9.46
C LEU A 143 -1.90 -7.56 7.93
N LYS A 144 -0.71 -7.66 7.35
CA LYS A 144 -0.51 -7.70 5.91
C LYS A 144 -0.09 -9.07 5.39
N GLY A 145 0.27 -9.99 6.30
CA GLY A 145 0.83 -11.28 5.93
C GLY A 145 2.14 -11.16 5.16
N LEU A 146 2.93 -10.11 5.41
CA LEU A 146 4.18 -9.84 4.71
C LEU A 146 5.39 -10.22 5.53
N ASN A 147 6.33 -10.88 4.89
CA ASN A 147 7.65 -11.16 5.40
C ASN A 147 8.69 -10.31 4.67
N ILE A 148 9.55 -9.63 5.41
CA ILE A 148 10.68 -8.85 4.92
C ILE A 148 11.94 -9.47 5.51
N SER A 149 12.69 -10.22 4.74
CA SER A 149 14.03 -10.68 5.14
C SER A 149 15.07 -9.62 4.79
N PHE A 150 16.15 -9.56 5.57
CA PHE A 150 17.19 -8.55 5.40
C PHE A 150 18.55 -9.04 5.89
N LYS A 151 19.61 -8.42 5.34
CA LYS A 151 20.98 -8.61 5.83
C LYS A 151 21.25 -7.77 7.06
N SER A 152 20.90 -6.49 7.04
CA SER A 152 20.96 -5.62 8.21
C SER A 152 19.78 -4.66 8.27
N LEU A 153 19.38 -4.38 9.50
CA LEU A 153 18.35 -3.41 9.88
C LEU A 153 18.98 -2.45 10.89
N GLU A 154 18.93 -1.15 10.61
CA GLU A 154 19.48 -0.15 11.52
C GLU A 154 18.66 1.14 11.50
N GLY A 155 18.63 1.86 12.61
CA GLY A 155 18.01 3.17 12.72
C GLY A 155 17.11 3.32 13.93
N SER A 156 16.16 4.24 13.84
CA SER A 156 15.18 4.50 14.88
C SER A 156 13.78 4.20 14.37
N LEU A 157 13.02 3.44 15.15
CA LEU A 157 11.61 3.11 14.84
C LEU A 157 10.72 4.36 14.75
N SER A 158 11.09 5.44 15.44
CA SER A 158 10.34 6.70 15.46
C SER A 158 10.82 7.74 14.45
N ASP A 159 11.99 7.54 13.83
CA ASP A 159 12.60 8.50 12.88
C ASP A 159 12.86 7.87 11.52
N GLN A 160 14.03 7.31 11.34
CA GLN A 160 14.45 6.71 10.08
C GLN A 160 14.96 5.29 10.33
N LEU A 161 14.51 4.38 9.47
CA LEU A 161 14.92 2.99 9.44
C LEU A 161 15.56 2.67 8.09
N SER A 162 16.70 2.02 8.12
CA SER A 162 17.43 1.55 6.94
C SER A 162 17.53 0.03 6.96
N ILE A 163 17.15 -0.60 5.87
CA ILE A 163 17.14 -2.05 5.68
C ILE A 163 17.98 -2.38 4.45
N LYS A 164 19.02 -3.18 4.62
CA LYS A 164 19.93 -3.61 3.55
C LYS A 164 19.55 -4.98 3.03
N GLU A 165 19.72 -5.17 1.72
CA GLU A 165 19.42 -6.42 1.05
C GLU A 165 18.04 -6.96 1.46
N ALA A 166 17.03 -6.09 1.33
CA ALA A 166 15.66 -6.41 1.69
C ALA A 166 15.01 -7.31 0.64
N GLU A 167 14.34 -8.37 1.10
CA GLU A 167 13.48 -9.21 0.26
C GLU A 167 12.08 -9.27 0.88
N ILE A 168 11.07 -8.82 0.14
CA ILE A 168 9.69 -8.66 0.59
C ILE A 168 8.79 -9.63 -0.16
N THR A 169 8.02 -10.42 0.56
CA THR A 169 7.05 -11.36 -0.02
C THR A 169 5.93 -11.68 0.97
N SER A 170 4.75 -12.06 0.48
CA SER A 170 3.71 -12.70 1.28
C SER A 170 3.71 -14.22 1.12
N CYS A 171 4.54 -14.75 0.22
CA CYS A 171 4.55 -16.15 -0.15
C CYS A 171 5.48 -16.96 0.74
N ALA A 172 5.05 -18.15 1.16
CA ALA A 172 5.90 -19.09 1.88
C ALA A 172 7.08 -19.59 1.00
N ASP A 173 6.86 -19.72 -0.31
CA ASP A 173 7.90 -19.96 -1.29
C ASP A 173 7.92 -18.86 -2.36
N PRO A 174 8.86 -17.91 -2.28
CA PRO A 174 8.96 -16.81 -3.24
C PRO A 174 9.36 -17.25 -4.66
N LYS A 175 9.86 -18.48 -4.85
CA LYS A 175 10.24 -19.01 -6.17
C LYS A 175 9.02 -19.30 -7.05
N ILE A 176 7.89 -19.63 -6.44
CA ILE A 176 6.63 -19.90 -7.15
C ILE A 176 5.65 -18.72 -7.09
N GLY A 177 5.90 -17.77 -6.22
CA GLY A 177 5.09 -16.59 -6.00
C GLY A 177 5.75 -15.31 -6.51
N TRP A 178 5.65 -14.26 -5.73
CA TRP A 178 6.29 -12.99 -6.01
C TRP A 178 7.32 -12.61 -4.93
N LEU A 179 8.34 -11.87 -5.36
CA LEU A 179 9.40 -11.32 -4.50
C LEU A 179 9.78 -9.93 -4.97
N ILE A 180 9.81 -8.98 -4.06
CA ILE A 180 10.43 -7.67 -4.27
C ILE A 180 11.77 -7.66 -3.53
N GLY A 181 12.87 -7.53 -4.27
CA GLY A 181 14.21 -7.32 -3.73
C GLY A 181 14.62 -5.87 -3.82
N ALA A 182 15.36 -5.35 -2.84
CA ALA A 182 15.98 -4.03 -2.88
C ALA A 182 17.32 -4.06 -2.14
N ASP A 183 18.36 -3.42 -2.71
CA ASP A 183 19.66 -3.31 -2.03
C ASP A 183 19.56 -2.42 -0.79
N ASP A 184 18.84 -1.31 -0.90
CA ASP A 184 18.53 -0.41 0.19
C ASP A 184 17.03 -0.11 0.23
N LEU A 185 16.44 -0.26 1.40
CA LEU A 185 15.08 0.16 1.70
C LEU A 185 15.14 1.12 2.88
N VAL A 186 14.82 2.39 2.66
CA VAL A 186 14.85 3.43 3.69
C VAL A 186 13.45 3.96 3.94
N LEU A 187 13.08 4.02 5.21
CA LEU A 187 11.82 4.53 5.71
C LEU A 187 12.08 5.74 6.59
N ASN A 188 11.44 6.86 6.30
CA ASN A 188 11.50 8.04 7.14
C ASN A 188 10.10 8.34 7.68
N ASN A 189 9.91 8.09 8.96
CA ASN A 189 8.63 8.23 9.63
C ASN A 189 8.25 9.69 9.90
N LYS A 190 9.25 10.60 10.00
CA LYS A 190 9.00 12.03 10.19
C LYS A 190 8.42 12.68 8.94
N THR A 191 8.92 12.28 7.77
CA THR A 191 8.45 12.82 6.49
C THR A 191 7.37 11.96 5.85
N SER A 192 7.05 10.82 6.46
CA SER A 192 6.13 9.81 5.92
C SER A 192 6.51 9.37 4.50
N ARG A 193 7.80 9.28 4.22
CA ARG A 193 8.36 8.89 2.92
C ARG A 193 9.39 7.80 3.08
N GLY A 194 9.52 7.00 2.04
CA GLY A 194 10.57 6.01 1.90
C GLY A 194 11.11 5.99 0.47
N TYR A 195 12.16 5.23 0.30
CA TYR A 195 12.66 4.90 -1.03
C TYR A 195 13.33 3.52 -1.01
N ALA A 196 13.28 2.86 -2.16
CA ALA A 196 14.04 1.66 -2.43
C ALA A 196 15.07 1.94 -3.54
N ARG A 197 16.27 1.36 -3.41
CA ARG A 197 17.31 1.38 -4.45
C ARG A 197 17.50 0.00 -5.03
N ASN A 198 17.78 -0.04 -6.34
CA ASN A 198 17.97 -1.27 -7.11
C ASN A 198 16.85 -2.28 -6.88
N LEU A 199 15.61 -1.77 -6.89
CA LEU A 199 14.43 -2.60 -6.73
C LEU A 199 14.29 -3.57 -7.89
N THR A 200 14.00 -4.83 -7.58
CA THR A 200 13.71 -5.89 -8.54
C THR A 200 12.42 -6.59 -8.13
N LEU A 201 11.43 -6.64 -9.01
CA LEU A 201 10.25 -7.48 -8.85
C LEU A 201 10.46 -8.79 -9.61
N LYS A 202 10.28 -9.91 -8.94
CA LYS A 202 10.32 -11.27 -9.51
C LYS A 202 8.95 -11.91 -9.39
N LEU A 203 8.51 -12.58 -10.45
CA LEU A 203 7.30 -13.40 -10.49
C LEU A 203 7.70 -14.82 -10.92
N GLY A 204 7.36 -15.82 -10.12
CA GLY A 204 7.76 -17.21 -10.39
C GLY A 204 9.28 -17.38 -10.57
N GLY A 205 10.09 -16.58 -9.85
CA GLY A 205 11.54 -16.56 -9.96
C GLY A 205 12.11 -15.72 -11.12
N ALA A 206 11.31 -15.31 -12.10
CA ALA A 206 11.74 -14.45 -13.21
C ALA A 206 11.68 -12.96 -12.84
N SER A 207 12.75 -12.20 -13.15
CA SER A 207 12.75 -10.75 -12.97
C SER A 207 11.92 -10.07 -14.03
N VAL A 208 10.84 -9.39 -13.62
CA VAL A 208 9.90 -8.70 -14.53
C VAL A 208 10.07 -7.19 -14.54
N ILE A 209 10.51 -6.61 -13.42
CA ILE A 209 10.72 -5.17 -13.29
C ILE A 209 12.05 -4.92 -12.56
N LYS A 210 12.77 -3.89 -13.01
CA LYS A 210 13.93 -3.34 -12.31
C LYS A 210 13.83 -1.83 -12.28
N ALA A 211 13.96 -1.24 -11.08
CA ALA A 211 13.97 0.20 -10.90
C ALA A 211 15.21 0.60 -10.08
N PRO A 212 16.08 1.48 -10.61
CA PRO A 212 17.28 1.90 -9.88
C PRO A 212 16.93 2.69 -8.62
N TYR A 213 15.79 3.38 -8.63
CA TYR A 213 15.29 4.17 -7.52
C TYR A 213 13.77 4.27 -7.56
N LEU A 214 13.11 3.96 -6.45
CA LEU A 214 11.65 4.05 -6.31
C LEU A 214 11.31 4.77 -5.00
N PRO A 215 10.86 6.03 -5.03
CA PRO A 215 10.31 6.70 -3.86
C PRO A 215 8.85 6.29 -3.64
N PHE A 216 8.44 6.17 -2.38
CA PHE A 216 7.05 5.84 -2.01
C PHE A 216 6.63 6.55 -0.71
N ALA A 217 5.32 6.59 -0.46
CA ALA A 217 4.76 7.08 0.81
C ALA A 217 4.71 5.95 1.84
N THR A 218 4.99 6.26 3.12
CA THR A 218 4.94 5.30 4.24
C THR A 218 3.69 5.48 5.10
N THR A 219 2.74 6.31 4.68
CA THR A 219 1.51 6.65 5.40
C THR A 219 0.32 6.65 4.45
N SER A 220 -0.88 6.51 5.01
CA SER A 220 -2.15 6.73 4.31
C SER A 220 -2.50 8.21 4.11
N GLU A 221 -1.68 9.13 4.60
CA GLU A 221 -1.87 10.56 4.34
C GLU A 221 -1.69 10.85 2.85
N ARG A 222 -2.37 11.90 2.39
CA ARG A 222 -2.35 12.34 1.00
C ARG A 222 -0.97 12.90 0.64
N LEU A 223 -0.12 12.08 0.00
CA LEU A 223 1.24 12.42 -0.43
C LEU A 223 1.46 12.07 -1.90
N SER A 224 2.16 12.93 -2.63
CA SER A 224 2.56 12.64 -4.00
C SER A 224 3.62 11.54 -4.05
N GLY A 225 3.46 10.58 -4.95
CA GLY A 225 4.38 9.46 -5.12
C GLY A 225 3.82 8.37 -6.03
N PHE A 226 4.63 7.38 -6.35
CA PHE A 226 4.16 6.18 -7.02
C PHE A 226 3.19 5.43 -6.11
N LEU A 227 2.08 5.00 -6.70
CA LEU A 227 1.16 4.07 -6.07
C LEU A 227 1.60 2.65 -6.39
N GLU A 228 0.88 1.69 -5.82
CA GLU A 228 1.11 0.29 -6.06
C GLU A 228 0.96 -0.05 -7.56
N PRO A 229 1.96 -0.70 -8.18
CA PRO A 229 1.82 -1.24 -9.51
C PRO A 229 0.78 -2.38 -9.51
N SER A 230 -0.08 -2.42 -10.50
CA SER A 230 -0.96 -3.56 -10.71
C SER A 230 -0.39 -4.49 -11.77
N ILE A 231 -0.57 -5.78 -11.54
CA ILE A 231 -0.18 -6.83 -12.48
C ILE A 231 -1.30 -7.87 -12.51
N SER A 232 -1.84 -8.07 -13.69
CA SER A 232 -2.83 -9.12 -13.91
C SER A 232 -2.52 -9.92 -15.17
N SER A 233 -3.17 -11.04 -15.36
CA SER A 233 -3.03 -11.88 -16.56
C SER A 233 -4.42 -12.25 -17.06
N SER A 234 -4.63 -12.07 -18.36
CA SER A 234 -5.87 -12.38 -19.07
C SER A 234 -5.58 -13.11 -20.37
N SER A 235 -6.60 -13.30 -21.23
CA SER A 235 -6.43 -13.77 -22.62
C SER A 235 -5.53 -12.85 -23.45
N ASP A 236 -5.50 -11.54 -23.10
CA ASP A 236 -4.69 -10.53 -23.79
C ASP A 236 -3.25 -10.46 -23.25
N GLY A 237 -2.84 -11.49 -22.49
CA GLY A 237 -1.52 -11.61 -21.89
C GLY A 237 -1.39 -10.88 -20.55
N VAL A 238 -0.16 -10.45 -20.23
CA VAL A 238 0.13 -9.72 -19.00
C VAL A 238 -0.29 -8.27 -19.16
N ASP A 239 -1.11 -7.80 -18.23
CA ASP A 239 -1.51 -6.41 -18.07
C ASP A 239 -0.77 -5.82 -16.87
N PHE A 240 -0.06 -4.73 -17.09
CA PHE A 240 0.78 -4.09 -16.12
C PHE A 240 0.55 -2.59 -16.10
N SER A 241 0.34 -2.01 -14.92
CA SER A 241 0.15 -0.56 -14.73
C SER A 241 1.01 -0.03 -13.60
N ILE A 242 1.61 1.15 -13.81
CA ILE A 242 2.30 1.91 -12.77
C ILE A 242 1.64 3.28 -12.62
N PRO A 243 0.84 3.50 -11.58
CA PRO A 243 0.25 4.79 -11.32
C PRO A 243 1.15 5.70 -10.48
N TYR A 244 1.12 6.99 -10.77
CA TYR A 244 1.75 8.05 -9.99
C TYR A 244 0.69 9.05 -9.53
N PHE A 245 0.57 9.24 -8.23
CA PHE A 245 -0.33 10.20 -7.61
C PHE A 245 0.38 11.52 -7.35
N ALA A 246 -0.21 12.64 -7.75
CA ALA A 246 0.32 13.97 -7.51
C ALA A 246 -0.74 14.89 -6.86
N ILE A 247 -0.36 15.54 -5.77
CA ILE A 247 -1.13 16.61 -5.17
C ILE A 247 -0.86 17.88 -5.93
N LEU A 248 -1.89 18.46 -6.54
CA LEU A 248 -1.80 19.73 -7.24
C LEU A 248 -2.12 20.92 -6.31
N SER A 249 -3.04 20.73 -5.38
CA SER A 249 -3.42 21.74 -4.39
C SER A 249 -4.04 21.08 -3.15
N ALA A 250 -4.40 21.87 -2.15
CA ALA A 250 -5.15 21.38 -1.00
C ALA A 250 -6.48 20.70 -1.39
N HIS A 251 -7.03 21.06 -2.56
CA HIS A 251 -8.34 20.63 -3.01
C HIS A 251 -8.32 19.80 -4.31
N SER A 252 -7.15 19.58 -4.92
CA SER A 252 -7.03 18.85 -6.18
C SER A 252 -5.86 17.88 -6.19
N ASP A 253 -6.04 16.80 -6.88
CA ASP A 253 -5.02 15.80 -7.16
C ASP A 253 -5.21 15.18 -8.54
N ILE A 254 -4.19 14.51 -9.00
CA ILE A 254 -4.18 13.77 -10.26
C ILE A 254 -3.45 12.44 -10.06
N THR A 255 -3.99 11.39 -10.61
CA THR A 255 -3.31 10.10 -10.76
C THR A 255 -3.05 9.88 -12.25
N LEU A 256 -1.80 9.62 -12.59
CA LEU A 256 -1.35 9.31 -13.94
C LEU A 256 -0.84 7.87 -13.97
N GLY A 257 -1.40 7.02 -14.79
CA GLY A 257 -0.98 5.62 -14.97
C GLY A 257 -0.34 5.41 -16.35
N VAL A 258 0.80 4.73 -16.37
CA VAL A 258 1.33 4.13 -17.60
C VAL A 258 0.98 2.66 -17.56
N ARG A 259 0.28 2.18 -18.58
CA ARG A 259 -0.24 0.82 -18.67
C ARG A 259 0.24 0.12 -19.94
N ASN A 260 0.55 -1.15 -19.81
CA ASN A 260 0.90 -2.00 -20.94
C ASN A 260 0.15 -3.32 -20.85
N ILE A 261 -0.60 -3.65 -21.90
CA ILE A 261 -1.28 -4.92 -22.10
C ILE A 261 -0.54 -5.65 -23.23
N ALA A 262 0.00 -6.84 -22.96
CA ALA A 262 0.98 -7.50 -23.82
C ALA A 262 0.51 -7.64 -25.29
N GLU A 263 -0.72 -8.11 -25.52
CA GLU A 263 -1.26 -8.34 -26.85
C GLU A 263 -1.92 -7.09 -27.47
N ARG A 264 -2.19 -6.05 -26.65
CA ARG A 264 -2.84 -4.81 -27.12
C ARG A 264 -1.86 -3.67 -27.33
N GLY A 265 -1.00 -3.38 -26.36
CA GLY A 265 -0.02 -2.29 -26.46
C GLY A 265 0.04 -1.44 -25.20
N SER A 266 0.57 -0.22 -25.35
CA SER A 266 0.76 0.72 -24.24
C SER A 266 -0.20 1.88 -24.31
N GLY A 267 -0.62 2.34 -23.13
CA GLY A 267 -1.51 3.48 -22.96
C GLY A 267 -1.21 4.28 -21.71
N ILE A 268 -1.93 5.36 -21.56
CA ILE A 268 -1.93 6.22 -20.38
C ILE A 268 -3.34 6.30 -19.81
N GLU A 269 -3.43 6.38 -18.50
CA GLU A 269 -4.67 6.59 -17.76
C GLU A 269 -4.54 7.82 -16.89
N ILE A 270 -5.62 8.57 -16.72
CA ILE A 270 -5.68 9.82 -15.98
C ILE A 270 -6.93 9.80 -15.12
N ASN A 271 -6.76 10.06 -13.81
CA ASN A 271 -7.86 10.41 -12.92
C ASN A 271 -7.52 11.75 -12.26
N TYR A 272 -8.29 12.79 -12.55
CA TYR A 272 -8.17 14.10 -11.93
C TYR A 272 -9.36 14.35 -11.01
N ARG A 273 -9.09 14.84 -9.80
CA ARG A 273 -10.14 15.16 -8.82
C ARG A 273 -9.96 16.57 -8.27
N TYR A 274 -11.06 17.26 -8.13
CA TYR A 274 -11.14 18.51 -7.41
C TYR A 274 -12.34 18.48 -6.45
N PHE A 275 -12.10 18.86 -5.19
CA PHE A 275 -13.13 18.86 -4.17
C PHE A 275 -13.01 20.10 -3.30
N LYS A 276 -14.05 20.93 -3.29
CA LYS A 276 -14.21 22.08 -2.41
C LYS A 276 -15.68 22.18 -1.99
N ALA A 277 -15.98 22.93 -0.93
CA ALA A 277 -17.32 22.96 -0.30
C ALA A 277 -18.53 22.98 -1.26
N HIS A 278 -18.39 23.62 -2.42
CA HIS A 278 -19.50 23.82 -3.38
C HIS A 278 -19.21 23.26 -4.77
N THR A 279 -18.11 22.57 -4.94
CA THR A 279 -17.68 22.04 -6.23
C THR A 279 -17.04 20.67 -6.04
N LYS A 280 -17.52 19.71 -6.81
CA LYS A 280 -16.91 18.38 -6.94
C LYS A 280 -16.68 18.12 -8.42
N ASN A 281 -15.47 17.79 -8.76
CA ASN A 281 -15.10 17.47 -10.14
C ASN A 281 -14.27 16.20 -10.15
N ASN A 282 -14.61 15.25 -11.02
CA ASN A 282 -13.84 14.06 -11.31
C ASN A 282 -13.76 13.88 -12.81
N ILE A 283 -12.55 13.75 -13.33
CA ILE A 283 -12.28 13.50 -14.74
C ILE A 283 -11.47 12.23 -14.83
N ASP A 284 -12.02 11.26 -15.50
CA ASP A 284 -11.38 9.98 -15.82
C ASP A 284 -11.14 9.92 -17.33
N ALA A 285 -9.96 9.53 -17.75
CA ALA A 285 -9.64 9.33 -19.16
C ALA A 285 -8.56 8.27 -19.33
N PHE A 286 -8.60 7.54 -20.44
CA PHE A 286 -7.47 6.75 -20.90
C PHE A 286 -7.30 6.87 -22.42
N TYR A 287 -6.07 6.61 -22.86
CA TYR A 287 -5.69 6.61 -24.25
C TYR A 287 -4.66 5.53 -24.55
N PHE A 288 -4.95 4.66 -25.48
CA PHE A 288 -4.03 3.68 -26.07
C PHE A 288 -3.75 4.09 -27.50
N ASN A 289 -2.48 4.30 -27.84
CA ASN A 289 -2.09 4.81 -29.16
C ASN A 289 -2.30 3.79 -30.27
N SER A 290 -2.12 2.50 -29.95
CA SER A 290 -2.28 1.40 -30.91
C SER A 290 -2.71 0.15 -30.15
N ASP A 291 -3.90 -0.37 -30.45
CA ASP A 291 -4.40 -1.65 -29.98
C ASP A 291 -4.16 -2.69 -31.08
N LYS A 292 -3.14 -3.52 -30.91
CA LYS A 292 -2.72 -4.53 -31.90
C LYS A 292 -3.80 -5.55 -32.16
N GLU A 293 -4.55 -5.95 -31.14
CA GLU A 293 -5.63 -6.92 -31.31
C GLU A 293 -6.80 -6.33 -32.07
N MET A 294 -7.13 -5.06 -31.81
CA MET A 294 -8.13 -4.32 -32.59
C MET A 294 -7.70 -4.20 -34.05
N GLN A 295 -6.44 -3.87 -34.31
CA GLN A 295 -5.90 -3.75 -35.66
C GLN A 295 -5.91 -5.09 -36.41
N ASN A 296 -5.63 -6.20 -35.72
CA ASN A 296 -5.65 -7.52 -36.32
C ASN A 296 -7.07 -8.00 -36.67
N ASN A 297 -8.04 -7.73 -35.79
CA ASN A 297 -9.41 -8.20 -35.95
C ASN A 297 -10.26 -7.28 -36.83
N PHE A 298 -9.96 -5.99 -36.85
CA PHE A 298 -10.73 -4.93 -37.54
C PHE A 298 -9.78 -3.93 -38.21
N PRO A 299 -9.03 -4.33 -39.27
CA PRO A 299 -8.01 -3.49 -39.89
C PRO A 299 -8.54 -2.22 -40.56
N GLU A 300 -9.84 -2.12 -40.80
CA GLU A 300 -10.53 -0.95 -41.35
C GLU A 300 -10.83 0.13 -40.28
N LEU A 301 -10.78 -0.22 -38.97
CA LEU A 301 -11.01 0.71 -37.89
C LEU A 301 -9.70 1.34 -37.42
N LYS A 302 -9.84 2.48 -36.72
CA LYS A 302 -8.66 3.08 -36.06
C LYS A 302 -8.22 2.19 -34.91
N ASP A 303 -6.93 2.00 -34.80
CA ASP A 303 -6.28 1.24 -33.75
C ASP A 303 -6.05 2.03 -32.43
N SER A 304 -6.18 3.37 -32.49
CA SER A 304 -6.15 4.22 -31.29
C SER A 304 -7.46 4.14 -30.54
N ARG A 305 -7.38 3.80 -29.25
CA ARG A 305 -8.57 3.62 -28.40
C ARG A 305 -8.52 4.52 -27.19
N TRP A 306 -9.65 5.11 -26.88
CA TRP A 306 -9.76 6.04 -25.76
C TRP A 306 -11.18 6.04 -25.19
N ALA A 307 -11.27 6.43 -23.92
CA ALA A 307 -12.53 6.82 -23.31
C ALA A 307 -12.29 7.90 -22.26
N PHE A 308 -13.30 8.70 -21.99
CA PHE A 308 -13.29 9.64 -20.89
C PHE A 308 -14.65 9.76 -20.22
N LYS A 309 -14.64 10.24 -18.97
CA LYS A 309 -15.84 10.58 -18.20
C LYS A 309 -15.57 11.83 -17.37
N ILE A 310 -16.50 12.75 -17.43
CA ILE A 310 -16.51 13.96 -16.62
C ILE A 310 -17.71 13.88 -15.68
N GLN A 311 -17.46 14.01 -14.39
CA GLN A 311 -18.48 14.14 -13.37
C GLN A 311 -18.21 15.43 -12.62
N ASP A 312 -19.11 16.39 -12.73
CA ASP A 312 -19.02 17.71 -12.10
C ASP A 312 -20.30 18.03 -11.36
N SER A 313 -20.19 18.64 -10.20
CA SER A 313 -21.30 19.21 -9.46
C SER A 313 -20.85 20.55 -8.87
N LEU A 314 -21.51 21.60 -9.28
CA LEU A 314 -21.27 22.98 -8.87
C LEU A 314 -22.51 23.55 -8.21
N MET A 315 -22.48 23.81 -6.91
CA MET A 315 -23.53 24.53 -6.20
C MET A 315 -23.36 26.04 -6.39
N LEU A 316 -24.39 26.69 -6.88
CA LEU A 316 -24.44 28.14 -7.12
C LEU A 316 -24.93 28.84 -5.86
N ASN A 317 -24.01 29.36 -5.05
CA ASN A 317 -24.33 30.01 -3.79
C ASN A 317 -24.23 31.54 -3.90
N LYS A 318 -25.18 32.24 -3.28
CA LYS A 318 -25.06 33.69 -3.06
C LYS A 318 -24.01 33.96 -1.97
N ALA A 319 -23.51 35.18 -1.93
CA ALA A 319 -22.59 35.63 -0.85
C ALA A 319 -23.20 35.48 0.56
N SER A 320 -24.51 35.42 0.68
CA SER A 320 -25.25 35.12 1.91
C SER A 320 -25.26 33.65 2.32
N GLY A 321 -24.60 32.75 1.55
CA GLY A 321 -24.62 31.31 1.79
C GLY A 321 -25.87 30.56 1.31
N ILE A 322 -26.83 31.26 0.70
CA ILE A 322 -28.08 30.66 0.19
C ILE A 322 -27.78 30.00 -1.15
N ASN A 323 -27.99 28.67 -1.25
CA ASN A 323 -27.98 27.97 -2.53
C ASN A 323 -29.17 28.41 -3.38
N TRP A 324 -28.88 28.91 -4.59
CA TRP A 324 -29.90 29.32 -5.54
C TRP A 324 -29.91 28.49 -6.83
N GLY A 325 -29.06 27.52 -6.94
CA GLY A 325 -29.02 26.60 -8.07
C GLY A 325 -27.85 25.60 -8.00
N GLU A 326 -27.85 24.69 -8.95
CA GLU A 326 -26.83 23.64 -9.10
C GLU A 326 -26.61 23.36 -10.59
N ILE A 327 -25.37 23.04 -10.95
CA ILE A 327 -25.02 22.51 -12.26
C ILE A 327 -24.43 21.13 -12.02
N VAL A 328 -25.00 20.11 -12.66
CA VAL A 328 -24.51 18.72 -12.61
C VAL A 328 -24.18 18.26 -14.01
N ILE A 329 -22.96 17.75 -14.21
CA ILE A 329 -22.50 17.16 -15.46
C ILE A 329 -22.12 15.71 -15.17
N ASN A 330 -22.64 14.81 -15.99
CA ASN A 330 -22.21 13.40 -16.05
C ASN A 330 -22.09 13.02 -17.53
N TRP A 331 -20.88 13.20 -18.08
CA TRP A 331 -20.63 13.04 -19.50
C TRP A 331 -19.54 12.01 -19.75
N GLY A 332 -19.87 10.97 -20.48
CA GLY A 332 -18.93 9.93 -20.89
C GLY A 332 -18.94 9.74 -22.39
N GLU A 333 -17.76 9.49 -22.96
CA GLU A 333 -17.59 9.20 -24.39
C GLU A 333 -16.41 8.24 -24.58
N ALA A 334 -16.49 7.42 -25.62
CA ALA A 334 -15.51 6.40 -25.95
C ALA A 334 -15.28 6.31 -27.45
N SER A 335 -14.09 5.85 -27.86
CA SER A 335 -13.70 5.70 -29.26
C SER A 335 -14.58 4.72 -30.04
N ASP A 336 -15.04 3.69 -29.37
CA ASP A 336 -15.85 2.60 -29.95
C ASP A 336 -16.66 1.87 -28.87
N ALA A 337 -17.61 1.06 -29.32
CA ALA A 337 -18.55 0.35 -28.46
C ALA A 337 -17.92 -0.80 -27.64
N MET A 338 -16.70 -1.23 -27.98
CA MET A 338 -16.05 -2.38 -27.33
C MET A 338 -14.93 -1.96 -26.37
N VAL A 339 -14.53 -0.69 -26.39
CA VAL A 339 -13.32 -0.24 -25.68
C VAL A 339 -13.33 -0.53 -24.19
N LEU A 340 -14.45 -0.31 -23.49
CA LEU A 340 -14.55 -0.55 -22.05
C LEU A 340 -14.59 -2.05 -21.68
N ARG A 341 -15.08 -2.88 -22.61
CA ARG A 341 -15.05 -4.33 -22.45
C ARG A 341 -13.64 -4.88 -22.60
N ASP A 342 -12.92 -4.37 -23.58
CA ASP A 342 -11.61 -4.89 -24.00
C ASP A 342 -10.48 -4.27 -23.18
N ILE A 343 -10.60 -3.00 -22.79
CA ILE A 343 -9.63 -2.24 -22.00
C ILE A 343 -10.37 -1.62 -20.81
N PRO A 344 -10.73 -2.41 -19.78
CA PRO A 344 -11.33 -1.87 -18.57
C PRO A 344 -10.35 -0.93 -17.88
N GLY A 345 -10.86 0.17 -17.32
CA GLY A 345 -10.02 1.12 -16.58
C GLY A 345 -9.39 0.47 -15.35
N GLU A 346 -8.11 0.77 -15.09
CA GLU A 346 -7.39 0.30 -13.92
C GLU A 346 -7.40 1.35 -12.80
N ILE A 347 -7.11 2.60 -13.14
CA ILE A 347 -7.17 3.74 -12.22
C ILE A 347 -8.36 4.67 -12.50
N THR A 348 -9.11 4.40 -13.57
CA THR A 348 -10.21 5.23 -14.05
C THR A 348 -11.55 4.54 -13.82
N ALA A 349 -12.58 5.34 -13.50
CA ALA A 349 -13.95 4.88 -13.26
C ALA A 349 -14.91 5.36 -14.37
N ILE A 350 -14.55 5.14 -15.64
CA ILE A 350 -15.33 5.60 -16.80
C ILE A 350 -16.63 4.81 -16.92
N GLY A 351 -16.53 3.50 -16.86
CA GLY A 351 -17.65 2.55 -16.93
C GLY A 351 -17.18 1.13 -16.58
N MET A 352 -18.13 0.20 -16.57
CA MET A 352 -17.87 -1.22 -16.33
C MET A 352 -17.89 -1.98 -17.66
N GLN A 353 -17.25 -3.14 -17.70
CA GLN A 353 -17.26 -4.06 -18.86
C GLN A 353 -18.67 -4.47 -19.31
N ARG A 354 -19.67 -4.32 -18.43
CA ARG A 354 -21.07 -4.72 -18.67
C ARG A 354 -21.97 -3.54 -19.04
N ASP A 355 -21.44 -2.32 -19.07
CA ASP A 355 -22.25 -1.16 -19.40
C ASP A 355 -22.62 -1.20 -20.88
N HIS A 356 -23.88 -0.91 -21.16
CA HIS A 356 -24.41 -0.88 -22.53
C HIS A 356 -24.39 0.54 -23.12
N TYR A 357 -24.14 1.53 -22.28
CA TYR A 357 -24.09 2.94 -22.71
C TYR A 357 -23.30 3.79 -21.71
N LEU A 358 -22.76 4.89 -22.21
CA LEU A 358 -22.21 5.98 -21.40
C LEU A 358 -23.21 7.13 -21.34
N ASN A 359 -23.48 7.64 -20.15
CA ASN A 359 -24.37 8.79 -19.97
C ASN A 359 -23.74 10.07 -20.50
N GLN A 360 -24.58 10.95 -21.06
CA GLN A 360 -24.23 12.27 -21.56
C GLN A 360 -25.27 13.28 -21.03
N ASN A 361 -25.24 13.55 -19.72
CA ASN A 361 -26.26 14.36 -19.05
C ASN A 361 -25.65 15.66 -18.52
N ILE A 362 -26.41 16.76 -18.73
CA ILE A 362 -26.16 18.07 -18.12
C ILE A 362 -27.46 18.55 -17.50
N ILE A 363 -27.46 18.87 -16.22
CA ILE A 363 -28.62 19.39 -15.49
C ILE A 363 -28.23 20.75 -14.90
N ILE A 364 -29.05 21.76 -15.14
CA ILE A 364 -28.92 23.09 -14.57
C ILE A 364 -30.21 23.37 -13.80
N SER A 365 -30.10 23.39 -12.48
CA SER A 365 -31.23 23.69 -11.58
C SER A 365 -31.11 25.09 -11.02
N SER A 366 -32.25 25.79 -10.90
CA SER A 366 -32.31 27.10 -10.28
C SER A 366 -33.48 27.15 -9.30
N HIS A 367 -33.24 27.67 -8.10
CA HIS A 367 -34.20 27.70 -7.01
C HIS A 367 -34.58 29.13 -6.64
N PHE A 368 -35.86 29.47 -6.83
CA PHE A 368 -36.45 30.79 -6.53
C PHE A 368 -37.59 30.62 -5.53
N LYS A 369 -37.32 30.80 -4.23
CA LYS A 369 -38.34 30.65 -3.17
C LYS A 369 -39.15 29.34 -3.34
N ASN A 370 -40.30 29.39 -3.98
CA ASN A 370 -41.22 28.27 -4.17
C ASN A 370 -41.20 27.72 -5.61
N LEU A 371 -40.27 28.15 -6.46
CA LEU A 371 -40.17 27.74 -7.85
C LEU A 371 -38.79 27.11 -8.07
N THR A 372 -38.75 25.91 -8.60
CA THR A 372 -37.55 25.27 -9.14
C THR A 372 -37.67 25.15 -10.63
N ILE A 373 -36.65 25.56 -11.34
CA ILE A 373 -36.54 25.45 -12.79
C ILE A 373 -35.35 24.54 -13.08
N ASP A 374 -35.61 23.44 -13.76
CA ASP A 374 -34.58 22.51 -14.21
C ASP A 374 -34.50 22.53 -15.74
N LEU A 375 -33.30 22.72 -16.25
CA LEU A 375 -32.97 22.55 -17.65
C LEU A 375 -32.08 21.32 -17.75
N GLU A 376 -32.55 20.32 -18.46
CA GLU A 376 -31.85 19.05 -18.61
C GLU A 376 -31.56 18.74 -20.09
N HIS A 377 -30.31 18.42 -20.36
CA HIS A 377 -29.90 17.70 -21.57
C HIS A 377 -29.58 16.27 -21.20
N GLN A 378 -30.25 15.30 -21.80
CA GLN A 378 -30.04 13.89 -21.62
C GLN A 378 -29.67 13.22 -22.93
N GLY A 379 -28.56 12.55 -22.96
CA GLY A 379 -28.05 11.76 -24.05
C GLY A 379 -27.31 10.53 -23.56
N PHE A 380 -26.92 9.68 -24.51
CA PHE A 380 -26.07 8.54 -24.24
C PHE A 380 -25.30 8.11 -25.49
N GLN A 381 -24.12 7.57 -25.30
CA GLN A 381 -23.39 6.83 -26.32
C GLN A 381 -23.61 5.33 -26.08
N SER A 382 -24.09 4.59 -27.07
CA SER A 382 -24.21 3.13 -27.01
C SER A 382 -22.81 2.49 -27.05
N LEU A 383 -22.62 1.46 -26.23
CA LEU A 383 -21.43 0.61 -26.17
C LEU A 383 -21.70 -0.77 -26.71
#